data_f294ed93f4d5b3964626c323ab6fc529
#
_entry.id   f294ed93f4d5b3964626c323ab6fc529
#
_cell.length_a   1.000
_cell.length_b   1.000
_cell.length_c   1.000
_cell.angle_alpha   90.00
_cell.angle_beta   90.00
_cell.angle_gamma   90.00
#
_symmetry.space_group_name_H-M   'P 1'
#
loop_
_entity.id
_entity.type
_entity.pdbx_description
1 polymer ?
#
loop_
_entity_poly.entity_id
_entity_poly.type
_entity_poly.pdbx_seq_one_letter_code
_entity_poly.pdbx_strand_id
1 'polypeptide(L)'
;HQGQPVLTFELPNSNVLLDPSKLRLVGKYRIKPGTLNEIVEGDKVRLDQYLGINSCFENVAWSSKMSRSVIEKVNNYPKLINSIRPALSSTQNYQSNLQVESIATQNLDFSDNAFGAPAFGAGGVAVGVEFCTSIFTGLTMASGNRLPLMKLGGLMLSIDLAPNEAVFTCDNTSLNPQYELYDLSLTGEYLVPSSEERSALAGMESGEVEMNTFTSLFSI
;
A
#
# COMPACT_ATOMS: atom_id res chain seq x y z
N HIS A 1 14.28 -4.01 16.39
CA HIS A 1 14.08 -2.63 15.95
C HIS A 1 13.20 -1.88 16.95
N GLN A 2 13.77 -0.89 17.61
CA GLN A 2 13.00 0.08 18.39
C GLN A 2 12.45 1.10 17.40
N GLY A 3 11.22 0.97 17.01
CA GLY A 3 10.49 1.80 16.06
C GLY A 3 10.01 1.00 14.86
N GLN A 4 8.76 1.16 14.52
CA GLN A 4 8.21 0.56 13.29
C GLN A 4 8.87 1.26 12.10
N PRO A 5 9.39 0.53 11.11
CA PRO A 5 9.98 1.15 9.93
C PRO A 5 8.90 1.92 9.16
N VAL A 6 9.25 3.11 8.72
CA VAL A 6 8.38 3.98 7.94
C VAL A 6 8.91 4.04 6.52
N LEU A 7 8.06 3.73 5.57
CA LEU A 7 8.33 3.94 4.15
C LEU A 7 7.88 5.35 3.76
N THR A 8 8.72 6.06 3.04
CA THR A 8 8.39 7.41 2.58
C THR A 8 8.61 7.52 1.08
N PHE A 9 7.60 7.98 0.36
CA PHE A 9 7.64 8.25 -1.08
C PHE A 9 7.34 9.72 -1.32
N GLU A 10 8.23 10.38 -2.04
CA GLU A 10 8.05 11.78 -2.40
C GLU A 10 7.59 11.91 -3.85
N LEU A 11 6.46 12.57 -4.04
CA LEU A 11 5.99 12.96 -5.36
C LEU A 11 6.62 14.31 -5.76
N PRO A 12 6.95 14.47 -7.05
CA PRO A 12 7.67 15.66 -7.49
C PRO A 12 6.83 16.93 -7.31
N ASN A 13 7.49 18.02 -6.90
CA ASN A 13 6.90 19.36 -6.94
C ASN A 13 7.13 19.95 -8.35
N SER A 14 6.34 19.51 -9.31
CA SER A 14 6.44 19.92 -10.70
C SER A 14 5.09 20.37 -11.26
N ASN A 15 5.11 21.10 -12.35
CA ASN A 15 3.89 21.60 -13.00
C ASN A 15 3.19 20.49 -13.80
N VAL A 16 2.76 19.47 -13.08
CA VAL A 16 2.00 18.34 -13.60
C VAL A 16 0.75 18.10 -12.75
N LEU A 17 -0.24 17.51 -13.36
CA LEU A 17 -1.45 17.05 -12.70
C LEU A 17 -1.32 15.55 -12.41
N LEU A 18 -1.52 15.16 -11.17
CA LEU A 18 -1.54 13.76 -10.77
C LEU A 18 -2.97 13.23 -10.79
N ASP A 19 -3.18 12.07 -11.39
CA ASP A 19 -4.39 11.28 -11.14
C ASP A 19 -4.15 10.37 -9.92
N PRO A 20 -4.69 10.70 -8.75
CA PRO A 20 -4.43 9.95 -7.53
C PRO A 20 -5.04 8.54 -7.57
N SER A 21 -6.08 8.32 -8.37
CA SER A 21 -6.73 7.02 -8.51
C SER A 21 -5.86 5.99 -9.23
N LYS A 22 -4.84 6.46 -9.94
CA LYS A 22 -3.89 5.62 -10.69
C LYS A 22 -2.60 5.33 -9.92
N LEU A 23 -2.49 5.81 -8.68
CA LEU A 23 -1.34 5.51 -7.85
C LEU A 23 -1.31 4.04 -7.46
N ARG A 24 -0.15 3.41 -7.64
CA ARG A 24 0.12 2.01 -7.30
C ARG A 24 1.45 1.90 -6.58
N LEU A 25 1.45 1.14 -5.51
CA LEU A 25 2.68 0.72 -4.85
C LEU A 25 3.11 -0.60 -5.45
N VAL A 26 4.30 -0.61 -6.02
CA VAL A 26 4.92 -1.76 -6.67
C VAL A 26 6.16 -2.14 -5.90
N GLY A 27 6.43 -3.42 -5.77
CA GLY A 27 7.62 -3.90 -5.10
C GLY A 27 7.68 -5.42 -5.04
N LYS A 28 8.60 -5.89 -4.20
CA LYS A 28 8.79 -7.31 -3.93
C LYS A 28 8.62 -7.57 -2.44
N TYR A 29 8.06 -8.71 -2.15
CA TYR A 29 7.80 -9.20 -0.82
C TYR A 29 8.44 -10.58 -0.66
N ARG A 30 9.04 -10.83 0.51
CA ARG A 30 9.49 -12.16 0.90
C ARG A 30 9.34 -12.40 2.39
N ILE A 31 9.25 -13.67 2.77
CA ILE A 31 9.24 -14.11 4.16
C ILE A 31 10.61 -14.62 4.54
N LYS A 32 11.03 -14.32 5.75
CA LYS A 32 12.25 -14.81 6.38
C LYS A 32 11.92 -15.49 7.71
N PRO A 33 12.67 -16.52 8.10
CA PRO A 33 12.56 -17.03 9.46
C PRO A 33 13.06 -15.96 10.45
N GLY A 34 12.31 -15.77 11.53
CA GLY A 34 12.68 -14.86 12.61
C GLY A 34 13.50 -15.53 13.73
N THR A 35 13.61 -16.86 13.67
CA THR A 35 14.37 -17.69 14.60
C THR A 35 15.45 -18.48 13.87
N LEU A 36 16.23 -19.27 14.61
CA LEU A 36 17.19 -20.19 14.01
C LEU A 36 16.53 -21.39 13.28
N ASN A 37 15.23 -21.57 13.46
CA ASN A 37 14.47 -22.60 12.76
C ASN A 37 14.15 -22.11 11.35
N GLU A 38 14.52 -22.86 10.35
CA GLU A 38 14.17 -22.58 8.97
C GLU A 38 12.66 -22.81 8.75
N ILE A 39 12.06 -22.00 7.90
CA ILE A 39 10.72 -22.26 7.39
C ILE A 39 10.87 -23.33 6.32
N VAL A 40 10.22 -24.47 6.52
CA VAL A 40 10.32 -25.63 5.62
C VAL A 40 9.00 -25.89 4.90
N GLU A 41 9.07 -26.70 3.86
CA GLU A 41 7.88 -27.17 3.17
C GLU A 41 6.95 -27.87 4.17
N GLY A 42 5.68 -27.47 4.19
CA GLY A 42 4.67 -27.92 5.15
C GLY A 42 4.35 -26.94 6.28
N ASP A 43 5.21 -25.96 6.53
CA ASP A 43 4.89 -24.86 7.45
C ASP A 43 3.86 -23.93 6.82
N LYS A 44 2.79 -23.66 7.55
CA LYS A 44 1.70 -22.80 7.10
C LYS A 44 1.93 -21.37 7.57
N VAL A 45 2.69 -20.61 6.80
CA VAL A 45 2.92 -19.17 7.02
C VAL A 45 2.33 -18.40 5.85
N ARG A 46 1.35 -17.55 6.13
CA ARG A 46 0.66 -16.79 5.07
C ARG A 46 0.29 -15.39 5.54
N LEU A 47 0.17 -14.48 4.60
CA LEU A 47 -0.47 -13.19 4.81
C LEU A 47 -1.98 -13.40 5.05
N ASP A 48 -2.61 -12.39 5.63
CA ASP A 48 -4.07 -12.39 5.72
C ASP A 48 -4.71 -12.56 4.34
N GLN A 49 -5.65 -13.50 4.24
CA GLN A 49 -6.26 -13.90 2.97
C GLN A 49 -7.11 -12.80 2.32
N TYR A 50 -7.57 -11.81 3.10
CA TYR A 50 -8.42 -10.72 2.63
C TYR A 50 -7.63 -9.43 2.38
N LEU A 51 -6.49 -9.28 3.01
CA LEU A 51 -5.67 -8.08 2.96
C LEU A 51 -4.45 -8.25 2.04
N GLY A 52 -3.90 -9.46 1.97
CA GLY A 52 -2.66 -9.72 1.26
C GLY A 52 -1.54 -8.81 1.75
N ILE A 53 -0.81 -8.18 0.83
CA ILE A 53 0.29 -7.27 1.16
C ILE A 53 -0.14 -6.05 1.99
N ASN A 54 -1.42 -5.67 1.93
CA ASN A 54 -1.92 -4.55 2.72
C ASN A 54 -1.94 -4.83 4.23
N SER A 55 -1.81 -6.08 4.65
CA SER A 55 -1.62 -6.45 6.06
C SER A 55 -0.30 -5.92 6.63
N CYS A 56 0.69 -5.66 5.78
CA CYS A 56 1.97 -5.09 6.19
C CYS A 56 1.91 -3.58 6.49
N PHE A 57 0.81 -2.90 6.20
CA PHE A 57 0.68 -1.46 6.35
C PHE A 57 -0.21 -1.13 7.55
N GLU A 58 0.39 -0.57 8.62
CA GLU A 58 -0.35 -0.21 9.84
C GLU A 58 -1.09 1.12 9.68
N ASN A 59 -0.39 2.16 9.23
CA ASN A 59 -0.94 3.46 8.99
C ASN A 59 -0.47 4.01 7.65
N VAL A 60 -1.30 4.82 7.03
CA VAL A 60 -0.99 5.50 5.77
C VAL A 60 -1.28 6.99 5.94
N ALA A 61 -0.36 7.85 5.58
CA ALA A 61 -0.53 9.28 5.69
C ALA A 61 -0.05 10.01 4.43
N TRP A 62 -0.84 10.99 4.01
CA TRP A 62 -0.48 11.97 3.00
C TRP A 62 -0.15 13.31 3.66
N SER A 63 0.94 13.92 3.24
CA SER A 63 1.35 15.24 3.72
C SER A 63 1.88 16.09 2.57
N SER A 64 1.80 17.41 2.75
CA SER A 64 2.49 18.34 1.85
C SER A 64 3.99 18.26 2.10
N LYS A 65 4.76 18.13 1.04
CA LYS A 65 6.23 18.11 1.12
C LYS A 65 6.79 19.45 1.62
N MET A 66 6.20 20.58 1.19
CA MET A 66 6.66 21.92 1.55
C MET A 66 6.29 22.30 2.98
N SER A 67 5.02 22.18 3.35
CA SER A 67 4.54 22.60 4.67
C SER A 67 4.68 21.52 5.74
N ARG A 68 4.90 20.26 5.34
CA ARG A 68 4.88 19.06 6.20
C ARG A 68 3.55 18.88 6.96
N SER A 69 2.53 19.62 6.57
CA SER A 69 1.19 19.43 7.14
C SER A 69 0.58 18.12 6.63
N VAL A 70 -0.03 17.40 7.55
CA VAL A 70 -0.77 16.17 7.22
C VAL A 70 -2.07 16.56 6.53
N ILE A 71 -2.28 16.04 5.32
CA ILE A 71 -3.50 16.24 4.52
C ILE A 71 -4.53 15.19 4.91
N GLU A 72 -4.10 13.95 4.96
CA GLU A 72 -4.94 12.81 5.31
C GLU A 72 -4.11 11.78 6.07
N LYS A 73 -4.70 11.19 7.10
CA LYS A 73 -4.09 10.07 7.82
C LYS A 73 -5.12 8.99 8.08
N VAL A 74 -4.81 7.78 7.65
CA VAL A 74 -5.58 6.58 7.90
C VAL A 74 -4.84 5.76 8.94
N ASN A 75 -5.41 5.64 10.13
CA ASN A 75 -4.91 4.76 11.17
C ASN A 75 -5.58 3.40 11.04
N ASN A 76 -4.85 2.35 11.38
CA ASN A 76 -5.33 0.98 11.28
C ASN A 76 -5.83 0.65 9.86
N TYR A 77 -4.97 0.91 8.89
CA TYR A 77 -5.23 0.75 7.47
C TYR A 77 -5.80 -0.63 7.09
N PRO A 78 -5.36 -1.76 7.68
CA PRO A 78 -5.92 -3.07 7.40
C PRO A 78 -7.43 -3.15 7.66
N LYS A 79 -7.92 -2.54 8.74
CA LYS A 79 -9.36 -2.54 9.03
C LYS A 79 -10.17 -1.75 8.00
N LEU A 80 -9.63 -0.62 7.55
CA LEU A 80 -10.26 0.17 6.48
C LEU A 80 -10.38 -0.67 5.20
N ILE A 81 -9.28 -1.29 4.78
CA ILE A 81 -9.25 -2.11 3.56
C ILE A 81 -10.24 -3.28 3.65
N ASN A 82 -10.25 -3.97 4.77
CA ASN A 82 -11.17 -5.08 4.98
C ASN A 82 -12.66 -4.67 4.95
N SER A 83 -12.95 -3.43 5.30
CA SER A 83 -14.32 -2.90 5.26
C SER A 83 -14.72 -2.39 3.88
N ILE A 84 -13.81 -1.71 3.16
CA ILE A 84 -14.12 -1.02 1.91
C ILE A 84 -14.03 -1.97 0.70
N ARG A 85 -12.98 -2.77 0.60
CA ARG A 85 -12.74 -3.62 -0.58
C ARG A 85 -13.88 -4.59 -0.89
N PRO A 86 -14.42 -5.35 0.09
CA PRO A 86 -15.54 -6.25 -0.18
C PRO A 86 -16.79 -5.52 -0.65
N ALA A 87 -17.01 -4.27 -0.19
CA ALA A 87 -18.16 -3.47 -0.57
C ALA A 87 -18.07 -2.92 -1.99
N LEU A 88 -16.86 -2.75 -2.53
CA LEU A 88 -16.61 -2.16 -3.86
C LEU A 88 -16.50 -3.20 -4.98
N SER A 89 -16.44 -4.48 -4.67
CA SER A 89 -16.19 -5.53 -5.66
C SER A 89 -17.14 -6.71 -5.46
N SER A 90 -17.54 -7.36 -6.56
CA SER A 90 -18.19 -8.68 -6.44
C SER A 90 -17.21 -9.67 -5.80
N THR A 91 -17.71 -10.60 -5.01
CA THR A 91 -16.87 -11.56 -4.26
C THR A 91 -15.84 -12.27 -5.15
N GLN A 92 -16.24 -12.65 -6.35
CA GLN A 92 -15.37 -13.36 -7.27
C GLN A 92 -14.27 -12.47 -7.88
N ASN A 93 -14.61 -11.23 -8.25
CA ASN A 93 -13.62 -10.26 -8.75
C ASN A 93 -12.69 -9.78 -7.63
N TYR A 94 -13.22 -9.64 -6.42
CA TYR A 94 -12.43 -9.29 -5.25
C TYR A 94 -11.33 -10.30 -4.98
N GLN A 95 -11.65 -11.58 -4.97
CA GLN A 95 -10.67 -12.65 -4.73
C GLN A 95 -9.59 -12.72 -5.82
N SER A 96 -9.99 -12.62 -7.09
CA SER A 96 -9.05 -12.64 -8.21
C SER A 96 -8.11 -11.43 -8.18
N ASN A 97 -8.63 -10.24 -7.90
CA ASN A 97 -7.82 -9.03 -7.83
C ASN A 97 -6.86 -9.06 -6.64
N LEU A 98 -7.30 -9.56 -5.49
CA LEU A 98 -6.42 -9.73 -4.34
C LEU A 98 -5.25 -10.65 -4.62
N GLN A 99 -5.48 -11.75 -5.33
CA GLN A 99 -4.41 -12.68 -5.69
C GLN A 99 -3.36 -12.01 -6.59
N VAL A 100 -3.80 -11.25 -7.57
CA VAL A 100 -2.90 -10.63 -8.56
C VAL A 100 -2.24 -9.36 -8.01
N GLU A 101 -3.02 -8.49 -7.37
CA GLU A 101 -2.53 -7.17 -6.94
C GLU A 101 -1.80 -7.21 -5.59
N SER A 102 -2.24 -8.04 -4.68
CA SER A 102 -1.89 -7.93 -3.26
C SER A 102 -1.29 -9.19 -2.67
N ILE A 103 -0.98 -10.21 -3.45
CA ILE A 103 -0.44 -11.50 -2.95
C ILE A 103 -1.38 -12.12 -1.88
N ALA A 104 -2.67 -11.92 -2.00
CA ALA A 104 -3.63 -12.59 -1.12
C ALA A 104 -3.84 -14.03 -1.60
N THR A 105 -3.61 -14.97 -0.71
CA THR A 105 -3.76 -16.39 -1.03
C THR A 105 -4.88 -16.97 -0.21
N GLN A 106 -5.91 -17.48 -0.88
CA GLN A 106 -6.93 -18.28 -0.21
C GLN A 106 -6.45 -19.72 -0.08
N ASN A 107 -6.37 -20.22 1.15
CA ASN A 107 -6.08 -21.63 1.47
C ASN A 107 -4.77 -22.20 0.93
N LEU A 108 -3.77 -21.36 0.67
CA LEU A 108 -2.49 -21.86 0.16
C LEU A 108 -1.51 -22.02 1.32
N ASP A 109 -1.14 -23.24 1.53
CA ASP A 109 0.00 -23.63 2.34
C ASP A 109 1.27 -23.37 1.52
N PHE A 110 2.38 -23.09 2.16
CA PHE A 110 3.67 -22.96 1.48
C PHE A 110 4.08 -24.19 0.70
N SER A 111 3.52 -25.35 1.07
CA SER A 111 3.74 -26.62 0.40
C SER A 111 3.21 -26.68 -1.05
N ASP A 112 2.28 -25.80 -1.42
CA ASP A 112 1.54 -26.02 -2.66
C ASP A 112 2.13 -25.33 -3.89
N ASN A 113 3.24 -24.59 -3.76
CA ASN A 113 3.83 -23.80 -4.86
C ASN A 113 2.81 -23.02 -5.68
N ALA A 114 1.63 -22.77 -5.10
CA ALA A 114 0.55 -22.13 -5.75
C ALA A 114 0.81 -20.62 -5.82
N PHE A 115 0.08 -19.96 -6.67
CA PHE A 115 0.18 -18.55 -6.99
C PHE A 115 0.30 -17.68 -5.71
N GLY A 116 1.45 -17.04 -5.52
CA GLY A 116 1.72 -16.20 -4.34
C GLY A 116 2.37 -16.90 -3.15
N ALA A 117 2.55 -18.22 -3.18
CA ALA A 117 3.42 -18.89 -2.23
C ALA A 117 4.87 -18.66 -2.65
N PRO A 118 5.71 -18.04 -1.82
CA PRO A 118 7.09 -17.84 -2.18
C PRO A 118 7.81 -19.18 -2.25
N ALA A 119 8.51 -19.45 -3.36
CA ALA A 119 9.43 -20.57 -3.44
C ALA A 119 10.56 -20.35 -2.41
N PHE A 120 10.95 -21.40 -1.70
CA PHE A 120 12.08 -21.33 -0.78
C PHE A 120 13.39 -21.55 -1.50
N GLY A 121 14.34 -20.64 -1.26
CA GLY A 121 15.74 -20.84 -1.60
C GLY A 121 16.50 -21.59 -0.51
N ALA A 122 17.77 -21.88 -0.73
CA ALA A 122 18.63 -22.46 0.28
C ALA A 122 18.65 -21.55 1.55
N GLY A 123 18.48 -22.16 2.72
CA GLY A 123 18.43 -21.44 4.01
C GLY A 123 17.05 -20.93 4.43
N GLY A 124 15.97 -21.48 3.89
CA GLY A 124 14.60 -21.16 4.33
C GLY A 124 14.12 -19.75 4.00
N VAL A 125 14.86 -19.01 3.17
CA VAL A 125 14.46 -17.66 2.72
C VAL A 125 13.62 -17.79 1.47
N ALA A 126 12.40 -17.25 1.52
CA ALA A 126 11.52 -17.26 0.37
C ALA A 126 12.07 -16.41 -0.79
N VAL A 127 11.89 -16.89 -2.01
CA VAL A 127 12.11 -16.09 -3.23
C VAL A 127 11.11 -14.94 -3.23
N GLY A 128 11.56 -13.73 -3.55
CA GLY A 128 10.68 -12.57 -3.55
C GLY A 128 9.58 -12.67 -4.59
N VAL A 129 8.36 -12.34 -4.17
CA VAL A 129 7.17 -12.28 -5.03
C VAL A 129 6.88 -10.81 -5.35
N GLU A 130 6.64 -10.52 -6.62
CA GLU A 130 6.27 -9.17 -7.05
C GLU A 130 4.82 -8.87 -6.70
N PHE A 131 4.56 -7.63 -6.29
CA PHE A 131 3.21 -7.15 -6.02
C PHE A 131 3.00 -5.76 -6.64
N CYS A 132 1.74 -5.47 -6.95
CA CYS A 132 1.28 -4.16 -7.39
C CYS A 132 -0.05 -3.87 -6.72
N THR A 133 -0.08 -3.03 -5.71
CA THR A 133 -1.29 -2.75 -4.94
C THR A 133 -1.70 -1.28 -4.99
N SER A 134 -3.00 -1.04 -4.96
CA SER A 134 -3.55 0.31 -4.82
C SER A 134 -3.44 0.79 -3.38
N ILE A 135 -3.18 2.06 -3.19
CA ILE A 135 -3.29 2.72 -1.90
C ILE A 135 -4.71 3.28 -1.78
N PHE A 136 -5.49 2.78 -0.82
CA PHE A 136 -6.87 3.20 -0.61
C PHE A 136 -6.94 4.24 0.51
N THR A 137 -7.11 5.50 0.12
CA THR A 137 -7.34 6.63 1.03
C THR A 137 -8.39 7.54 0.39
N GLY A 138 -8.95 8.48 1.10
CA GLY A 138 -9.91 9.44 0.54
C GLY A 138 -9.32 10.18 -0.66
N LEU A 139 -8.04 10.56 -0.58
CA LEU A 139 -7.33 11.22 -1.66
C LEU A 139 -7.24 10.36 -2.94
N THR A 140 -6.92 9.08 -2.80
CA THR A 140 -6.74 8.18 -3.95
C THR A 140 -8.04 7.60 -4.50
N MET A 141 -9.09 7.59 -3.68
CA MET A 141 -10.43 7.13 -4.13
C MET A 141 -11.21 8.19 -4.90
N ALA A 142 -10.78 9.45 -4.86
CA ALA A 142 -11.39 10.55 -5.59
C ALA A 142 -11.11 10.45 -7.10
N SER A 143 -11.81 9.52 -7.77
CA SER A 143 -11.66 9.32 -9.21
C SER A 143 -12.11 10.55 -10.01
N GLY A 144 -11.38 10.87 -11.06
CA GLY A 144 -11.65 11.99 -11.94
C GLY A 144 -11.11 13.35 -11.47
N ASN A 145 -10.63 13.46 -10.26
CA ASN A 145 -9.98 14.66 -9.76
C ASN A 145 -8.49 14.61 -10.05
N ARG A 146 -7.97 15.67 -10.62
CA ARG A 146 -6.55 15.83 -10.92
C ARG A 146 -5.93 16.78 -9.92
N LEU A 147 -4.86 16.36 -9.27
CA LEU A 147 -4.16 17.14 -8.25
C LEU A 147 -3.02 17.94 -8.86
N PRO A 148 -3.02 19.29 -8.76
CA PRO A 148 -1.93 20.13 -9.19
C PRO A 148 -0.77 20.07 -8.19
N LEU A 149 0.22 19.21 -8.42
CA LEU A 149 1.31 18.95 -7.46
C LEU A 149 2.10 20.20 -7.09
N MET A 150 2.33 21.12 -8.04
CA MET A 150 3.03 22.36 -7.78
C MET A 150 2.28 23.25 -6.79
N LYS A 151 0.95 23.33 -6.87
CA LYS A 151 0.12 24.14 -5.95
C LYS A 151 0.08 23.54 -4.55
N LEU A 152 0.13 22.21 -4.45
CA LEU A 152 0.20 21.50 -3.18
C LEU A 152 1.59 21.54 -2.54
N GLY A 153 2.59 22.12 -3.24
CA GLY A 153 3.97 22.11 -2.77
C GLY A 153 4.62 20.71 -2.80
N GLY A 154 4.13 19.82 -3.67
CA GLY A 154 4.48 18.41 -3.69
C GLY A 154 3.74 17.60 -2.61
N LEU A 155 3.65 16.30 -2.84
CA LEU A 155 3.04 15.37 -1.90
C LEU A 155 4.08 14.37 -1.38
N MET A 156 3.85 13.91 -0.17
CA MET A 156 4.63 12.87 0.48
C MET A 156 3.68 11.82 1.02
N LEU A 157 3.89 10.57 0.63
CA LEU A 157 3.23 9.40 1.18
C LEU A 157 4.12 8.77 2.24
N SER A 158 3.59 8.59 3.44
CA SER A 158 4.25 7.85 4.52
C SER A 158 3.42 6.63 4.87
N ILE A 159 4.06 5.49 4.98
CA ILE A 159 3.43 4.22 5.35
C ILE A 159 4.19 3.65 6.55
N ASP A 160 3.52 3.56 7.69
CA ASP A 160 4.04 2.87 8.86
C ASP A 160 3.82 1.36 8.65
N LEU A 161 4.86 0.56 8.83
CA LEU A 161 4.77 -0.89 8.66
C LEU A 161 4.26 -1.56 9.94
N ALA A 162 3.41 -2.56 9.75
CA ALA A 162 2.85 -3.35 10.84
C ALA A 162 3.92 -4.27 11.49
N PRO A 163 3.80 -4.59 12.79
CA PRO A 163 4.68 -5.57 13.42
C PRO A 163 4.42 -6.97 12.85
N ASN A 164 5.46 -7.80 12.82
CA ASN A 164 5.40 -9.13 12.20
C ASN A 164 4.24 -9.99 12.74
N GLU A 165 3.97 -9.90 14.02
CA GLU A 165 2.92 -10.67 14.70
C GLU A 165 1.51 -10.33 14.21
N ALA A 166 1.33 -9.13 13.65
CA ALA A 166 0.04 -8.68 13.13
C ALA A 166 -0.16 -9.03 11.64
N VAL A 167 0.90 -9.41 10.93
CA VAL A 167 0.90 -9.58 9.47
C VAL A 167 0.60 -11.01 9.06
N PHE A 168 1.08 -11.98 9.86
CA PHE A 168 1.04 -13.39 9.49
C PHE A 168 -0.01 -14.19 10.24
N THR A 169 -0.62 -15.11 9.52
CA THR A 169 -1.25 -16.28 10.10
C THR A 169 -0.25 -17.44 10.01
N CYS A 170 0.10 -18.03 11.14
CA CYS A 170 1.06 -19.12 11.24
C CYS A 170 0.56 -20.19 12.19
N ASP A 171 0.53 -21.44 11.74
CA ASP A 171 0.10 -22.57 12.58
C ASP A 171 1.22 -23.00 13.55
N ASN A 172 2.47 -22.70 13.22
CA ASN A 172 3.63 -22.99 14.06
C ASN A 172 4.17 -21.70 14.69
N THR A 173 3.76 -21.42 15.91
CA THR A 173 4.14 -20.18 16.63
C THR A 173 5.64 -20.07 16.95
N SER A 174 6.38 -21.19 16.86
CA SER A 174 7.83 -21.18 17.11
C SER A 174 8.67 -20.60 15.96
N LEU A 175 8.09 -20.42 14.78
CA LEU A 175 8.82 -19.92 13.61
C LEU A 175 9.07 -18.43 13.65
N ASN A 176 8.21 -17.65 14.32
CA ASN A 176 8.27 -16.20 14.40
C ASN A 176 8.62 -15.56 13.04
N PRO A 177 7.79 -15.75 11.98
CA PRO A 177 8.11 -15.31 10.64
C PRO A 177 8.25 -13.79 10.56
N GLN A 178 9.17 -13.33 9.74
CA GLN A 178 9.40 -11.93 9.45
C GLN A 178 9.19 -11.66 7.97
N TYR A 179 8.70 -10.47 7.63
CA TYR A 179 8.59 -10.05 6.25
C TYR A 179 9.65 -9.03 5.88
N GLU A 180 9.94 -8.97 4.61
CA GLU A 180 10.80 -7.96 4.03
C GLU A 180 10.15 -7.43 2.74
N LEU A 181 10.06 -6.11 2.66
CA LEU A 181 9.63 -5.39 1.47
C LEU A 181 10.86 -4.74 0.85
N TYR A 182 11.06 -4.90 -0.45
CA TYR A 182 12.21 -4.35 -1.15
C TYR A 182 11.88 -4.00 -2.60
N ASP A 183 12.78 -3.29 -3.29
CA ASP A 183 12.56 -2.77 -4.65
C ASP A 183 11.24 -1.96 -4.77
N LEU A 184 10.93 -1.17 -3.73
CA LEU A 184 9.68 -0.45 -3.63
C LEU A 184 9.67 0.79 -4.50
N SER A 185 8.60 0.99 -5.25
CA SER A 185 8.35 2.19 -6.03
C SER A 185 6.88 2.58 -6.00
N LEU A 186 6.62 3.88 -6.03
CA LEU A 186 5.28 4.43 -6.19
C LEU A 186 5.12 4.88 -7.64
N THR A 187 4.22 4.24 -8.37
CA THR A 187 3.92 4.54 -9.77
C THR A 187 2.59 5.27 -9.90
N GLY A 188 2.45 6.14 -10.89
CA GLY A 188 1.22 6.89 -11.10
C GLY A 188 1.17 7.53 -12.47
N GLU A 189 0.01 8.04 -12.83
CA GLU A 189 -0.22 8.76 -14.07
C GLU A 189 -0.09 10.26 -13.84
N TYR A 190 0.83 10.88 -14.58
CA TYR A 190 1.08 12.31 -14.56
C TYR A 190 0.66 12.90 -15.90
N LEU A 191 -0.14 13.96 -15.83
CA LEU A 191 -0.63 14.67 -16.99
C LEU A 191 0.03 16.05 -17.07
N VAL A 192 0.53 16.38 -18.24
CA VAL A 192 1.06 17.73 -18.49
C VAL A 192 -0.12 18.62 -18.86
N PRO A 193 -0.42 19.68 -18.06
CA PRO A 193 -1.54 20.56 -18.34
C PRO A 193 -1.36 21.31 -19.65
N SER A 194 -2.45 21.54 -20.38
CA SER A 194 -2.52 22.38 -21.56
C SER A 194 -2.19 23.84 -21.23
N SER A 195 -1.97 24.68 -22.23
CA SER A 195 -1.73 26.11 -22.03
C SER A 195 -2.90 26.82 -21.33
N GLU A 196 -4.14 26.40 -21.64
CA GLU A 196 -5.35 26.93 -21.03
C GLU A 196 -5.48 26.50 -19.56
N GLU A 197 -5.24 25.23 -19.27
CA GLU A 197 -5.23 24.70 -17.89
C GLU A 197 -4.12 25.36 -17.06
N ARG A 198 -2.93 25.61 -17.64
CA ARG A 198 -1.86 26.34 -16.96
C ARG A 198 -2.26 27.78 -16.62
N SER A 199 -2.95 28.46 -17.52
CA SER A 199 -3.43 29.82 -17.28
C SER A 199 -4.51 29.84 -16.18
N ALA A 200 -5.41 28.87 -16.18
CA ALA A 200 -6.41 28.72 -15.12
C ALA A 200 -5.77 28.40 -13.77
N LEU A 201 -4.79 27.49 -13.74
CA LEU A 201 -4.05 27.17 -12.53
C LEU A 201 -3.20 28.33 -12.00
N ALA A 202 -2.67 29.18 -12.89
CA ALA A 202 -1.91 30.37 -12.50
C ALA A 202 -2.80 31.44 -11.85
N GLY A 203 -4.07 31.53 -12.29
CA GLY A 203 -5.06 32.43 -11.70
C GLY A 203 -5.60 32.01 -10.34
N MET A 204 -5.38 30.77 -9.93
CA MET A 204 -5.69 30.32 -8.58
C MET A 204 -4.68 30.89 -7.59
N GLU A 205 -5.10 31.62 -6.60
CA GLU A 205 -4.21 32.13 -5.54
C GLU A 205 -3.49 30.97 -4.86
N SER A 206 -2.18 31.13 -4.64
CA SER A 206 -1.39 30.08 -4.00
C SER A 206 -1.87 29.90 -2.55
N GLY A 207 -2.51 28.79 -2.26
CA GLY A 207 -2.93 28.42 -0.92
C GLY A 207 -4.37 27.97 -0.76
N GLU A 208 -5.26 28.25 -1.70
CA GLU A 208 -6.63 27.76 -1.65
C GLU A 208 -6.88 26.66 -2.68
N VAL A 209 -6.44 25.46 -2.36
CA VAL A 209 -6.99 24.26 -2.97
C VAL A 209 -8.10 23.77 -2.03
N GLU A 210 -9.35 24.02 -2.40
CA GLU A 210 -10.48 23.42 -1.76
C GLU A 210 -10.43 21.91 -2.01
N MET A 211 -9.76 21.19 -1.13
CA MET A 211 -9.87 19.75 -1.09
C MET A 211 -11.15 19.40 -0.36
N ASN A 212 -12.20 19.12 -1.10
CA ASN A 212 -13.36 18.44 -0.56
C ASN A 212 -12.98 17.00 -0.20
N THR A 213 -12.24 16.84 0.89
CA THR A 213 -12.00 15.56 1.49
C THR A 213 -13.29 15.11 2.14
N PHE A 214 -13.93 14.10 1.59
CA PHE A 214 -14.90 13.33 2.34
C PHE A 214 -14.15 12.62 3.45
N THR A 215 -14.09 13.24 4.61
CA THR A 215 -13.69 12.57 5.82
C THR A 215 -14.87 11.68 6.20
N SER A 216 -14.89 10.46 5.70
CA SER A 216 -15.77 9.46 6.28
C SER A 216 -15.17 9.12 7.65
N LEU A 217 -15.72 9.73 8.67
CA LEU A 217 -15.49 9.37 10.06
C LEU A 217 -16.08 7.98 10.28
N PHE A 218 -15.27 6.93 10.06
CA PHE A 218 -15.53 5.66 10.69
C PHE A 218 -14.96 5.71 12.09
N SER A 219 -15.75 6.25 13.04
CA SER A 219 -15.55 5.93 14.44
C SER A 219 -16.22 4.61 14.72
N ILE A 220 -15.44 3.58 14.92
CA ILE A 220 -15.86 2.33 15.56
C ILE A 220 -15.22 2.32 16.94
#